data_71fae5f1a57238ae946fe467fe9485d9
#
_entry.id   71fae5f1a57238ae946fe467fe9485d9
#
_cell.length_a   1.000
_cell.length_b   1.000
_cell.length_c   1.000
_cell.angle_alpha   90.00
_cell.angle_beta   90.00
_cell.angle_gamma   90.00
#
_symmetry.space_group_name_H-M   'P 1'
#
loop_
_entity.id
_entity.type
_entity.pdbx_description
1 polymer ?
#
loop_
_entity_poly.entity_id
_entity_poly.type
_entity_poly.pdbx_seq_one_letter_code
_entity_poly.pdbx_strand_id
1 'polypeptide(L)'
;MKERILVTGGTGYIGSHTVVELQNSGYEVIIIDNLSNSSADVVDNIEKVSGIRPAFEKLDCLDFAGLDAVFAKYKGIKAIIHFAASKAVGESVEKPLLYYRNNLVSLINLLELMPKHGVEGIVFSSSCTVYGQPDELPVTEKAPIKKAESPYGNTKQINEEIIRDTIASGAPINAILLRYFNPIGAHPTASVSYTHLRA
;
A
#
# COMPACT_ATOMS: atom_id res chain seq x y z
N MET A 1 0.11 14.74 21.15
CA MET A 1 0.48 14.85 19.70
C MET A 1 -0.33 13.83 18.95
N LYS A 2 -0.79 14.14 17.75
CA LYS A 2 -1.47 13.16 16.88
C LYS A 2 -0.48 12.09 16.46
N GLU A 3 -0.93 10.84 16.39
CA GLU A 3 -0.11 9.76 15.85
C GLU A 3 0.04 9.89 14.34
N ARG A 4 1.23 9.56 13.81
CA ARG A 4 1.58 9.71 12.40
C ARG A 4 1.50 8.38 11.69
N ILE A 5 0.81 8.36 10.55
CA ILE A 5 0.70 7.22 9.66
C ILE A 5 1.30 7.58 8.30
N LEU A 6 2.20 6.74 7.81
CA LEU A 6 2.75 6.85 6.47
C LEU A 6 1.89 6.02 5.51
N VAL A 7 1.41 6.63 4.44
CA VAL A 7 0.61 5.95 3.41
C VAL A 7 1.37 6.00 2.09
N THR A 8 1.86 4.89 1.60
CA THR A 8 2.45 4.79 0.27
C THR A 8 1.39 4.46 -0.76
N GLY A 9 1.46 5.08 -1.94
CA GLY A 9 0.37 4.98 -2.92
C GLY A 9 -0.88 5.77 -2.49
N GLY A 10 -0.67 6.80 -1.65
CA GLY A 10 -1.76 7.55 -1.01
C GLY A 10 -2.54 8.46 -1.96
N THR A 11 -2.07 8.71 -3.18
CA THR A 11 -2.81 9.41 -4.21
C THR A 11 -3.57 8.46 -5.15
N GLY A 12 -3.41 7.14 -4.98
CA GLY A 12 -4.22 6.12 -5.66
C GLY A 12 -5.66 6.06 -5.12
N TYR A 13 -6.48 5.24 -5.76
CA TYR A 13 -7.91 5.09 -5.40
C TYR A 13 -8.12 4.68 -3.94
N ILE A 14 -7.63 3.50 -3.54
CA ILE A 14 -7.81 3.03 -2.15
C ILE A 14 -7.04 3.93 -1.18
N GLY A 15 -5.82 4.35 -1.57
CA GLY A 15 -4.96 5.18 -0.74
C GLY A 15 -5.61 6.51 -0.36
N SER A 16 -6.20 7.23 -1.33
CA SER A 16 -6.82 8.53 -1.08
C SER A 16 -8.03 8.44 -0.15
N HIS A 17 -8.88 7.42 -0.31
CA HIS A 17 -9.98 7.14 0.61
C HIS A 17 -9.46 6.82 2.02
N THR A 18 -8.42 5.99 2.12
CA THR A 18 -7.81 5.66 3.42
C THR A 18 -7.22 6.88 4.10
N VAL A 19 -6.57 7.79 3.34
CA VAL A 19 -6.04 9.04 3.91
C VAL A 19 -7.15 9.91 4.50
N VAL A 20 -8.28 10.07 3.80
CA VAL A 20 -9.44 10.82 4.31
C VAL A 20 -9.94 10.20 5.62
N GLU A 21 -10.13 8.89 5.68
CA GLU A 21 -10.62 8.20 6.88
C GLU A 21 -9.65 8.28 8.06
N LEU A 22 -8.34 8.18 7.79
CA LEU A 22 -7.31 8.36 8.83
C LEU A 22 -7.35 9.78 9.42
N GLN A 23 -7.46 10.80 8.56
CA GLN A 23 -7.56 12.19 9.00
C GLN A 23 -8.83 12.45 9.81
N ASN A 24 -9.98 11.91 9.38
CA ASN A 24 -11.25 11.96 10.11
C ASN A 24 -11.16 11.25 11.46
N SER A 25 -10.34 10.19 11.55
CA SER A 25 -10.04 9.46 12.79
C SER A 25 -8.99 10.15 13.66
N GLY A 26 -8.47 11.29 13.25
CA GLY A 26 -7.58 12.12 14.07
C GLY A 26 -6.08 11.88 13.87
N TYR A 27 -5.67 11.02 12.93
CA TYR A 27 -4.27 10.81 12.61
C TYR A 27 -3.66 11.96 11.78
N GLU A 28 -2.34 12.16 11.92
CA GLU A 28 -1.53 12.95 11.00
C GLU A 28 -1.03 12.01 9.89
N VAL A 29 -1.31 12.33 8.62
CA VAL A 29 -0.99 11.46 7.50
C VAL A 29 0.11 12.05 6.63
N ILE A 30 1.11 11.23 6.31
CA ILE A 30 2.14 11.51 5.32
C ILE A 30 1.90 10.59 4.12
N ILE A 31 1.82 11.14 2.94
CA ILE A 31 1.67 10.41 1.67
C ILE A 31 3.03 10.32 0.98
N ILE A 32 3.38 9.12 0.52
CA ILE A 32 4.42 8.90 -0.50
C ILE A 32 3.76 8.34 -1.76
N ASP A 33 4.01 8.97 -2.90
CA ASP A 33 3.54 8.50 -4.21
C ASP A 33 4.47 9.03 -5.31
N ASN A 34 4.79 8.20 -6.31
CA ASN A 34 5.62 8.62 -7.44
C ASN A 34 4.80 9.23 -8.58
N LEU A 35 3.46 9.22 -8.46
CA LEU A 35 2.49 9.73 -9.44
C LEU A 35 2.54 8.99 -10.79
N SER A 36 3.02 7.74 -10.84
CA SER A 36 3.11 6.98 -12.09
C SER A 36 1.74 6.65 -12.70
N ASN A 37 0.70 6.54 -11.88
CA ASN A 37 -0.68 6.25 -12.30
C ASN A 37 -1.74 7.07 -11.54
N SER A 38 -1.34 8.19 -10.96
CA SER A 38 -2.18 9.11 -10.19
C SER A 38 -1.78 10.56 -10.48
N SER A 39 -2.45 11.53 -9.85
CA SER A 39 -2.16 12.96 -9.99
C SER A 39 -1.93 13.61 -8.63
N ALA A 40 -1.11 14.66 -8.59
CA ALA A 40 -0.92 15.49 -7.40
C ALA A 40 -2.21 16.20 -6.95
N ASP A 41 -3.14 16.45 -7.86
CA ASP A 41 -4.45 17.08 -7.58
C ASP A 41 -5.29 16.28 -6.57
N VAL A 42 -4.98 14.98 -6.42
CA VAL A 42 -5.64 14.13 -5.42
C VAL A 42 -5.37 14.64 -4.00
N VAL A 43 -4.19 15.23 -3.74
CA VAL A 43 -3.85 15.84 -2.44
C VAL A 43 -4.79 17.02 -2.13
N ASP A 44 -5.07 17.86 -3.13
CA ASP A 44 -6.02 18.97 -3.00
C ASP A 44 -7.45 18.47 -2.79
N ASN A 45 -7.80 17.36 -3.44
CA ASN A 45 -9.12 16.75 -3.28
C ASN A 45 -9.29 16.12 -1.90
N ILE A 46 -8.25 15.46 -1.36
CA ILE A 46 -8.26 14.97 0.03
C ILE A 46 -8.49 16.13 1.00
N GLU A 47 -7.78 17.24 0.84
CA GLU A 47 -7.94 18.45 1.68
C GLU A 47 -9.37 19.00 1.61
N LYS A 48 -9.97 19.06 0.42
CA LYS A 48 -11.36 19.52 0.25
C LYS A 48 -12.36 18.63 0.98
N VAL A 49 -12.10 17.33 1.06
CA VAL A 49 -13.00 16.36 1.70
C VAL A 49 -12.83 16.33 3.21
N SER A 50 -11.59 16.26 3.69
CA SER A 50 -11.28 16.08 5.12
C SER A 50 -11.10 17.41 5.87
N GLY A 51 -10.90 18.52 5.14
CA GLY A 51 -10.50 19.81 5.72
C GLY A 51 -9.05 19.88 6.18
N ILE A 52 -8.25 18.84 5.93
CA ILE A 52 -6.86 18.74 6.39
C ILE A 52 -5.97 18.38 5.20
N ARG A 53 -4.97 19.23 4.91
CA ARG A 53 -3.96 18.91 3.89
C ARG A 53 -2.97 17.89 4.44
N PRO A 54 -2.86 16.68 3.85
CA PRO A 54 -1.84 15.73 4.24
C PRO A 54 -0.45 16.21 3.81
N ALA A 55 0.60 15.82 4.54
CA ALA A 55 1.95 15.94 4.04
C ALA A 55 2.14 15.05 2.81
N PHE A 56 2.81 15.55 1.78
CA PHE A 56 3.00 14.82 0.52
C PHE A 56 4.46 14.87 0.08
N GLU A 57 5.01 13.69 -0.20
CA GLU A 57 6.35 13.50 -0.76
C GLU A 57 6.21 12.77 -2.10
N LYS A 58 6.58 13.46 -3.20
CA LYS A 58 6.68 12.83 -4.51
C LYS A 58 7.95 12.00 -4.56
N LEU A 59 7.82 10.70 -4.29
CA LEU A 59 8.96 9.80 -4.15
C LEU A 59 8.58 8.40 -4.61
N ASP A 60 9.52 7.70 -5.25
CA ASP A 60 9.40 6.28 -5.57
C ASP A 60 9.87 5.43 -4.38
N CYS A 61 9.08 4.43 -3.99
CA CYS A 61 9.46 3.51 -2.93
C CYS A 61 10.67 2.61 -3.29
N LEU A 62 11.15 2.65 -4.52
CA LEU A 62 12.41 2.04 -4.93
C LEU A 62 13.64 2.87 -4.53
N ASP A 63 13.47 4.16 -4.26
CA ASP A 63 14.54 5.04 -3.79
C ASP A 63 14.73 4.89 -2.26
N PHE A 64 15.62 3.99 -1.88
CA PHE A 64 15.94 3.70 -0.47
C PHE A 64 16.42 4.95 0.29
N ALA A 65 17.32 5.73 -0.33
CA ALA A 65 17.86 6.93 0.32
C ALA A 65 16.80 8.02 0.50
N GLY A 66 15.94 8.20 -0.50
CA GLY A 66 14.79 9.10 -0.42
C GLY A 66 13.80 8.68 0.67
N LEU A 67 13.49 7.38 0.78
CA LEU A 67 12.66 6.85 1.87
C LEU A 67 13.28 7.10 3.24
N ASP A 68 14.58 6.81 3.41
CA ASP A 68 15.31 7.05 4.66
C ASP A 68 15.25 8.54 5.08
N ALA A 69 15.40 9.45 4.12
CA ALA A 69 15.26 10.88 4.36
C ALA A 69 13.83 11.27 4.79
N VAL A 70 12.81 10.66 4.22
CA VAL A 70 11.40 10.89 4.62
C VAL A 70 11.16 10.43 6.05
N PHE A 71 11.61 9.22 6.43
CA PHE A 71 11.50 8.73 7.80
C PHE A 71 12.26 9.62 8.80
N ALA A 72 13.43 10.14 8.43
CA ALA A 72 14.20 11.07 9.25
C ALA A 72 13.49 12.44 9.41
N LYS A 73 12.82 12.91 8.35
CA LYS A 73 12.05 14.17 8.33
C LYS A 73 10.79 14.07 9.20
N TYR A 74 10.05 12.97 9.09
CA TYR A 74 8.77 12.78 9.79
C TYR A 74 8.92 11.81 10.97
N LYS A 75 9.69 12.21 11.99
CA LYS A 75 9.94 11.37 13.18
C LYS A 75 8.64 10.95 13.88
N GLY A 76 8.64 9.73 14.45
CA GLY A 76 7.53 9.24 15.24
C GLY A 76 6.36 8.69 14.41
N ILE A 77 6.64 8.24 13.18
CA ILE A 77 5.69 7.43 12.41
C ILE A 77 5.41 6.15 13.20
N LYS A 78 4.12 5.88 13.45
CA LYS A 78 3.67 4.70 14.21
C LYS A 78 3.50 3.47 13.34
N ALA A 79 2.95 3.69 12.14
CA ALA A 79 2.69 2.60 11.22
C ALA A 79 2.75 3.08 9.76
N ILE A 80 2.89 2.10 8.87
CA ILE A 80 2.83 2.27 7.42
C ILE A 80 1.59 1.57 6.90
N ILE A 81 0.88 2.20 5.95
CA ILE A 81 -0.10 1.52 5.11
C ILE A 81 0.46 1.50 3.69
N HIS A 82 0.81 0.30 3.20
CA HIS A 82 1.52 0.14 1.95
C HIS A 82 0.58 -0.26 0.82
N PHE A 83 0.16 0.72 0.01
CA PHE A 83 -0.64 0.52 -1.21
C PHE A 83 0.17 0.61 -2.49
N ALA A 84 1.34 1.28 -2.46
CA ALA A 84 2.16 1.47 -3.65
C ALA A 84 2.56 0.14 -4.29
N ALA A 85 2.06 -0.11 -5.50
CA ALA A 85 2.36 -1.30 -6.27
C ALA A 85 1.91 -1.13 -7.73
N SER A 86 2.57 -1.81 -8.65
CA SER A 86 2.03 -2.10 -9.97
C SER A 86 0.97 -3.18 -9.82
N LYS A 87 -0.26 -2.97 -10.36
CA LYS A 87 -1.45 -3.80 -10.03
C LYS A 87 -2.19 -4.37 -11.24
N ALA A 88 -1.83 -4.03 -12.47
CA ALA A 88 -2.52 -4.50 -13.66
C ALA A 88 -2.11 -5.94 -14.00
N VAL A 89 -3.04 -6.89 -13.87
CA VAL A 89 -2.77 -8.33 -14.07
C VAL A 89 -2.25 -8.59 -15.49
N GLY A 90 -2.89 -8.05 -16.53
CA GLY A 90 -2.47 -8.22 -17.92
C GLY A 90 -1.05 -7.69 -18.17
N GLU A 91 -0.76 -6.45 -17.74
CA GLU A 91 0.58 -5.88 -17.89
C GLU A 91 1.65 -6.71 -17.14
N SER A 92 1.29 -7.33 -16.03
CA SER A 92 2.24 -8.17 -15.29
C SER A 92 2.73 -9.37 -16.10
N VAL A 93 1.88 -9.90 -16.97
CA VAL A 93 2.23 -11.02 -17.88
C VAL A 93 3.19 -10.53 -18.97
N GLU A 94 2.95 -9.32 -19.48
CA GLU A 94 3.79 -8.72 -20.52
C GLU A 94 5.14 -8.22 -20.00
N LYS A 95 5.15 -7.70 -18.75
CA LYS A 95 6.31 -7.06 -18.12
C LYS A 95 6.61 -7.64 -16.73
N PRO A 96 6.86 -8.94 -16.57
CA PRO A 96 6.97 -9.57 -15.26
C PRO A 96 8.10 -8.99 -14.39
N LEU A 97 9.26 -8.70 -14.98
CA LEU A 97 10.40 -8.16 -14.22
C LEU A 97 10.13 -6.77 -13.65
N LEU A 98 9.32 -5.94 -14.33
CA LEU A 98 8.87 -4.65 -13.81
C LEU A 98 8.08 -4.86 -12.51
N TYR A 99 7.13 -5.80 -12.53
CA TYR A 99 6.28 -6.12 -11.38
C TYR A 99 7.07 -6.70 -10.21
N TYR A 100 7.95 -7.67 -10.46
CA TYR A 100 8.81 -8.20 -9.40
C TYR A 100 9.70 -7.12 -8.78
N ARG A 101 10.38 -6.33 -9.61
CA ARG A 101 11.24 -5.26 -9.10
C ARG A 101 10.45 -4.24 -8.29
N ASN A 102 9.37 -3.69 -8.88
CA ASN A 102 8.59 -2.65 -8.24
C ASN A 102 7.93 -3.13 -6.94
N ASN A 103 7.24 -4.25 -6.99
CA ASN A 103 6.41 -4.69 -5.87
C ASN A 103 7.19 -5.34 -4.73
N LEU A 104 8.34 -5.99 -5.01
CA LEU A 104 9.13 -6.62 -3.96
C LEU A 104 10.11 -5.64 -3.34
N VAL A 105 10.86 -4.90 -4.16
CA VAL A 105 11.90 -3.99 -3.64
C VAL A 105 11.28 -2.85 -2.84
N SER A 106 10.13 -2.31 -3.26
CA SER A 106 9.43 -1.27 -2.50
C SER A 106 9.07 -1.72 -1.07
N LEU A 107 8.59 -2.96 -0.91
CA LEU A 107 8.29 -3.52 0.40
C LEU A 107 9.57 -3.80 1.21
N ILE A 108 10.60 -4.39 0.60
CA ILE A 108 11.87 -4.68 1.27
C ILE A 108 12.48 -3.39 1.82
N ASN A 109 12.52 -2.32 1.02
CA ASN A 109 13.04 -1.01 1.47
C ASN A 109 12.29 -0.49 2.72
N LEU A 110 10.97 -0.63 2.75
CA LEU A 110 10.18 -0.22 3.92
C LEU A 110 10.50 -1.08 5.14
N LEU A 111 10.53 -2.40 4.99
CA LEU A 111 10.80 -3.33 6.09
C LEU A 111 12.20 -3.15 6.69
N GLU A 112 13.21 -2.81 5.86
CA GLU A 112 14.56 -2.48 6.35
C GLU A 112 14.61 -1.16 7.13
N LEU A 113 13.84 -0.14 6.68
CA LEU A 113 13.83 1.17 7.32
C LEU A 113 12.96 1.22 8.58
N MET A 114 11.93 0.40 8.70
CA MET A 114 11.02 0.39 9.85
C MET A 114 11.75 0.23 11.19
N PRO A 115 12.58 -0.80 11.43
CA PRO A 115 13.30 -0.95 12.69
C PRO A 115 14.30 0.20 12.93
N LYS A 116 14.96 0.69 11.88
CA LYS A 116 15.92 1.80 11.95
C LYS A 116 15.27 3.07 12.50
N HIS A 117 14.01 3.31 12.18
CA HIS A 117 13.27 4.52 12.57
C HIS A 117 12.22 4.29 13.67
N GLY A 118 12.22 3.09 14.29
CA GLY A 118 11.29 2.75 15.37
C GLY A 118 9.84 2.65 14.94
N VAL A 119 9.58 2.25 13.69
CA VAL A 119 8.24 2.02 13.16
C VAL A 119 7.90 0.55 13.33
N GLU A 120 6.84 0.26 14.10
CA GLU A 120 6.52 -1.11 14.52
C GLU A 120 5.33 -1.71 13.74
N GLY A 121 4.51 -0.89 13.10
CA GLY A 121 3.28 -1.34 12.44
C GLY A 121 3.33 -1.26 10.93
N ILE A 122 2.86 -2.31 10.22
CA ILE A 122 2.60 -2.26 8.79
C ILE A 122 1.26 -2.90 8.43
N VAL A 123 0.46 -2.19 7.65
CA VAL A 123 -0.71 -2.75 6.97
C VAL A 123 -0.33 -2.91 5.50
N PHE A 124 -0.26 -4.14 5.05
CA PHE A 124 0.10 -4.47 3.68
C PHE A 124 -1.13 -4.74 2.82
N SER A 125 -1.25 -4.02 1.70
CA SER A 125 -2.26 -4.26 0.68
C SER A 125 -1.91 -5.51 -0.11
N SER A 126 -2.38 -6.66 0.37
CA SER A 126 -2.36 -7.91 -0.38
C SER A 126 -3.56 -7.97 -1.34
N SER A 127 -3.85 -9.13 -1.89
CA SER A 127 -4.89 -9.31 -2.91
C SER A 127 -5.52 -10.70 -2.80
N CYS A 128 -6.77 -10.83 -3.20
CA CYS A 128 -7.42 -12.13 -3.38
C CYS A 128 -6.69 -13.03 -4.38
N THR A 129 -5.87 -12.47 -5.26
CA THR A 129 -5.06 -13.23 -6.23
C THR A 129 -4.06 -14.20 -5.57
N VAL A 130 -3.77 -14.04 -4.27
CA VAL A 130 -2.95 -14.98 -3.51
C VAL A 130 -3.60 -16.36 -3.34
N TYR A 131 -4.93 -16.45 -3.48
CA TYR A 131 -5.62 -17.74 -3.40
C TYR A 131 -5.52 -18.56 -4.69
N GLY A 132 -5.07 -17.96 -5.82
CA GLY A 132 -5.13 -18.60 -7.13
C GLY A 132 -6.56 -18.95 -7.52
N GLN A 133 -6.78 -20.12 -8.13
CA GLN A 133 -8.12 -20.64 -8.38
C GLN A 133 -8.65 -21.38 -7.14
N PRO A 134 -9.61 -20.80 -6.41
CA PRO A 134 -10.17 -21.44 -5.21
C PRO A 134 -11.04 -22.65 -5.58
N ASP A 135 -11.08 -23.66 -4.68
CA ASP A 135 -11.94 -24.82 -4.86
C ASP A 135 -13.38 -24.56 -4.45
N GLU A 136 -13.56 -23.66 -3.49
CA GLU A 136 -14.86 -23.35 -2.90
C GLU A 136 -15.15 -21.84 -2.90
N LEU A 137 -16.42 -21.49 -3.03
CA LEU A 137 -16.92 -20.12 -2.93
C LEU A 137 -18.05 -20.06 -1.88
N PRO A 138 -18.14 -18.98 -1.09
CA PRO A 138 -17.27 -17.80 -1.07
C PRO A 138 -15.88 -18.12 -0.48
N VAL A 139 -14.83 -17.43 -0.99
CA VAL A 139 -13.47 -17.57 -0.47
C VAL A 139 -13.37 -16.95 0.92
N THR A 140 -12.78 -17.67 1.86
CA THR A 140 -12.47 -17.19 3.22
C THR A 140 -10.98 -17.14 3.46
N GLU A 141 -10.55 -16.54 4.58
CA GLU A 141 -9.13 -16.48 4.97
C GLU A 141 -8.51 -17.87 5.22
N LYS A 142 -9.35 -18.90 5.39
CA LYS A 142 -8.93 -20.29 5.57
C LYS A 142 -8.67 -21.02 4.25
N ALA A 143 -9.05 -20.42 3.13
CA ALA A 143 -8.82 -21.01 1.81
C ALA A 143 -7.31 -21.19 1.58
N PRO A 144 -6.88 -22.33 1.00
CA PRO A 144 -5.47 -22.59 0.75
C PRO A 144 -4.90 -21.60 -0.26
N ILE A 145 -3.66 -21.20 -0.03
CA ILE A 145 -2.88 -20.42 -1.01
C ILE A 145 -2.42 -21.40 -2.09
N LYS A 146 -2.86 -21.14 -3.31
CA LYS A 146 -2.48 -21.93 -4.49
C LYS A 146 -1.52 -21.15 -5.37
N LYS A 147 -0.99 -21.77 -6.41
CA LYS A 147 -0.13 -21.10 -7.40
C LYS A 147 -0.86 -19.89 -7.97
N ALA A 148 -0.19 -18.74 -7.95
CA ALA A 148 -0.72 -17.52 -8.52
C ALA A 148 -0.91 -17.64 -10.04
N GLU A 149 -2.00 -17.09 -10.55
CA GLU A 149 -2.34 -17.11 -11.98
C GLU A 149 -1.56 -16.04 -12.80
N SER A 150 -0.87 -15.14 -12.14
CA SER A 150 -0.14 -14.04 -12.78
C SER A 150 1.10 -13.62 -11.99
N PRO A 151 2.08 -12.99 -12.66
CA PRO A 151 3.22 -12.38 -11.96
C PRO A 151 2.79 -11.37 -10.88
N TYR A 152 1.75 -10.57 -11.12
CA TYR A 152 1.19 -9.69 -10.09
C TYR A 152 0.75 -10.47 -8.85
N GLY A 153 -0.08 -11.50 -9.03
CA GLY A 153 -0.53 -12.35 -7.92
C GLY A 153 0.65 -12.99 -7.19
N ASN A 154 1.64 -13.47 -7.93
CA ASN A 154 2.84 -14.05 -7.34
C ASN A 154 3.65 -13.03 -6.52
N THR A 155 3.76 -11.76 -6.98
CA THR A 155 4.41 -10.73 -6.15
C THR A 155 3.68 -10.50 -4.82
N LYS A 156 2.36 -10.65 -4.79
CA LYS A 156 1.60 -10.53 -3.53
C LYS A 156 1.84 -11.73 -2.61
N GLN A 157 1.91 -12.95 -3.14
CA GLN A 157 2.28 -14.16 -2.36
C GLN A 157 3.68 -14.01 -1.76
N ILE A 158 4.68 -13.69 -2.58
CA ILE A 158 6.08 -13.50 -2.13
C ILE A 158 6.16 -12.39 -1.07
N ASN A 159 5.45 -11.28 -1.25
CA ASN A 159 5.43 -10.19 -0.26
C ASN A 159 4.84 -10.62 1.09
N GLU A 160 3.79 -11.45 1.10
CA GLU A 160 3.27 -12.02 2.34
C GLU A 160 4.30 -12.94 3.02
N GLU A 161 5.06 -13.71 2.23
CA GLU A 161 6.14 -14.57 2.75
C GLU A 161 7.29 -13.71 3.31
N ILE A 162 7.76 -12.70 2.58
CA ILE A 162 8.79 -11.77 3.04
C ILE A 162 8.41 -11.14 4.39
N ILE A 163 7.17 -10.67 4.54
CA ILE A 163 6.70 -10.09 5.80
C ILE A 163 6.73 -11.12 6.94
N ARG A 164 6.24 -12.34 6.70
CA ARG A 164 6.23 -13.41 7.70
C ARG A 164 7.64 -13.82 8.13
N ASP A 165 8.54 -13.99 7.18
CA ASP A 165 9.93 -14.35 7.43
C ASP A 165 10.66 -13.23 8.20
N THR A 166 10.42 -11.97 7.85
CA THR A 166 10.97 -10.82 8.56
C THR A 166 10.51 -10.79 10.02
N ILE A 167 9.24 -11.04 10.29
CA ILE A 167 8.72 -11.13 11.66
C ILE A 167 9.29 -12.35 12.38
N ALA A 168 9.35 -13.50 11.73
CA ALA A 168 9.89 -14.73 12.30
C ALA A 168 11.38 -14.63 12.64
N SER A 169 12.14 -13.78 11.95
CA SER A 169 13.54 -13.49 12.27
C SER A 169 13.74 -12.65 13.54
N GLY A 170 12.65 -12.19 14.17
CA GLY A 170 12.68 -11.39 15.40
C GLY A 170 12.65 -9.88 15.15
N ALA A 171 12.37 -9.42 13.94
CA ALA A 171 12.19 -7.99 13.69
C ALA A 171 11.01 -7.44 14.51
N PRO A 172 11.14 -6.26 15.15
CA PRO A 172 10.10 -5.67 15.98
C PRO A 172 8.96 -5.06 15.14
N ILE A 173 8.35 -5.87 14.29
CA ILE A 173 7.32 -5.47 13.32
C ILE A 173 6.05 -6.27 13.56
N ASN A 174 4.92 -5.57 13.62
CA ASN A 174 3.58 -6.13 13.62
C ASN A 174 2.93 -5.87 12.26
N ALA A 175 2.40 -6.90 11.61
CA ALA A 175 1.82 -6.76 10.29
C ALA A 175 0.35 -7.20 10.22
N ILE A 176 -0.44 -6.47 9.44
CA ILE A 176 -1.78 -6.87 9.00
C ILE A 176 -1.74 -7.02 7.48
N LEU A 177 -2.15 -8.18 6.97
CA LEU A 177 -2.19 -8.49 5.56
C LEU A 177 -3.65 -8.42 5.08
N LEU A 178 -4.02 -7.38 4.33
CA LEU A 178 -5.38 -7.20 3.83
C LEU A 178 -5.47 -7.74 2.40
N ARG A 179 -6.15 -8.86 2.20
CA ARG A 179 -6.37 -9.48 0.90
C ARG A 179 -7.61 -8.91 0.23
N TYR A 180 -7.42 -7.79 -0.46
CA TYR A 180 -8.53 -7.12 -1.15
C TYR A 180 -9.07 -7.96 -2.31
N PHE A 181 -10.38 -8.04 -2.40
CA PHE A 181 -11.10 -8.30 -3.64
C PHE A 181 -11.22 -6.99 -4.44
N ASN A 182 -12.08 -6.91 -5.43
CA ASN A 182 -12.22 -5.70 -6.24
C ASN A 182 -13.04 -4.65 -5.48
N PRO A 183 -12.41 -3.63 -4.84
CA PRO A 183 -13.14 -2.58 -4.17
C PRO A 183 -13.87 -1.71 -5.20
N ILE A 184 -15.12 -1.37 -4.91
CA ILE A 184 -15.94 -0.46 -5.71
C ILE A 184 -16.48 0.65 -4.81
N GLY A 185 -16.68 1.81 -5.37
CA GLY A 185 -17.29 2.95 -4.68
C GLY A 185 -16.59 4.27 -4.96
N ALA A 186 -17.21 5.32 -4.51
CA ALA A 186 -16.70 6.68 -4.52
C ALA A 186 -17.07 7.38 -3.22
N HIS A 187 -16.29 8.38 -2.82
CA HIS A 187 -16.67 9.23 -1.71
C HIS A 187 -17.98 9.97 -2.04
N PRO A 188 -18.88 10.21 -1.09
CA PRO A 188 -20.17 10.90 -1.34
C PRO A 188 -20.03 12.26 -2.04
N THR A 189 -18.90 12.96 -1.82
CA THR A 189 -18.61 14.24 -2.50
C THR A 189 -18.08 14.07 -3.92
N ALA A 190 -17.83 12.84 -4.39
CA ALA A 190 -17.17 12.51 -5.67
C ALA A 190 -15.76 13.12 -5.87
N SER A 191 -15.20 13.78 -4.85
CA SER A 191 -13.89 14.43 -4.92
C SER A 191 -12.71 13.45 -4.88
N VAL A 192 -12.93 12.26 -4.29
CA VAL A 192 -12.03 11.11 -4.34
C VAL A 192 -12.82 9.93 -4.87
N SER A 193 -12.48 9.44 -6.05
CA SER A 193 -13.20 8.34 -6.69
C SER A 193 -12.35 7.68 -7.76
N TYR A 194 -12.66 6.44 -8.07
CA TYR A 194 -12.14 5.76 -9.23
C TYR A 194 -13.19 5.84 -10.34
N THR A 195 -12.97 6.73 -11.31
CA THR A 195 -13.94 6.99 -12.40
C THR A 195 -13.78 6.05 -13.59
N HIS A 196 -12.78 5.16 -13.59
CA HIS A 196 -12.52 4.24 -14.69
C HIS A 196 -12.45 2.79 -14.18
N LEU A 197 -13.61 2.14 -14.10
CA LEU A 197 -13.68 0.70 -14.26
C LEU A 197 -13.31 0.40 -15.71
N ARG A 198 -12.04 0.16 -16.00
CA ARG A 198 -11.67 -0.57 -17.20
C ARG A 198 -11.95 -2.04 -16.92
N ALA A 199 -13.02 -2.51 -17.53
CA ALA A 199 -13.30 -3.93 -17.65
C ALA A 199 -12.16 -4.65 -18.38
#